data_1469db4cd109dbdd4bda9a2df2ace9eb
#
_entry.id   1469db4cd109dbdd4bda9a2df2ace9eb
#
_cell.length_a   1.000
_cell.length_b   1.000
_cell.length_c   1.000
_cell.angle_alpha   90.00
_cell.angle_beta   90.00
_cell.angle_gamma   90.00
#
_symmetry.space_group_name_H-M   'P 1'
#
loop_
_entity.id
_entity.type
_entity.pdbx_description
1 polymer ?
#
loop_
_entity_poly.entity_id
_entity_poly.type
_entity_poly.pdbx_seq_one_letter_code
_entity_poly.pdbx_strand_id
1 'polypeptide(L)'
;MGTSFIVKAYPAKPVEVYVITGQVKVTFRDKNILLTSSEKSITGGNENLFYKGINDDPNFNSWYTRKLEFNKTELRRILELIEKLYRITFTVKEEKVLGCRFTGTFDNAKLENVLKTLSFSMDIEFESRIGNYYEVSGKGCVP
;
A
#
# COMPACT_ATOMS: atom_id res chain seq x y z
N MET A 1 13.64 18.10 18.95
CA MET A 1 12.82 17.00 18.46
C MET A 1 12.31 17.29 17.05
N GLY A 2 12.52 16.36 16.16
CA GLY A 2 12.13 16.55 14.78
C GLY A 2 10.69 16.16 14.52
N THR A 3 10.16 16.64 13.39
CA THR A 3 8.87 16.23 12.86
C THR A 3 9.11 15.40 11.62
N SER A 4 8.47 14.24 11.55
CA SER A 4 8.55 13.36 10.38
C SER A 4 7.16 13.22 9.79
N PHE A 5 7.02 13.54 8.49
CA PHE A 5 5.74 13.48 7.82
C PHE A 5 5.93 13.22 6.33
N ILE A 6 4.86 12.79 5.67
CA ILE A 6 4.85 12.46 4.25
C ILE A 6 3.74 13.28 3.59
N VAL A 7 4.06 13.87 2.44
CA VAL A 7 3.09 14.59 1.61
C VAL A 7 2.98 13.87 0.27
N LYS A 8 1.76 13.56 -0.13
CA LYS A 8 1.45 13.01 -1.46
C LYS A 8 0.62 14.05 -2.21
N ALA A 9 1.23 14.66 -3.21
CA ALA A 9 0.59 15.72 -4.02
C ALA A 9 0.77 15.39 -5.49
N TYR A 10 -0.34 15.05 -6.16
CA TYR A 10 -0.34 14.71 -7.58
C TYR A 10 -1.33 15.62 -8.32
N PRO A 11 -1.07 15.94 -9.60
CA PRO A 11 -1.98 16.80 -10.37
C PRO A 11 -3.42 16.29 -10.34
N ALA A 12 -4.37 17.22 -10.13
CA ALA A 12 -5.83 16.98 -10.13
C ALA A 12 -6.33 16.03 -9.04
N LYS A 13 -5.47 15.64 -8.09
CA LYS A 13 -5.86 14.79 -6.97
C LYS A 13 -5.76 15.54 -5.66
N PRO A 14 -6.51 15.08 -4.62
CA PRO A 14 -6.36 15.68 -3.30
C PRO A 14 -4.94 15.54 -2.78
N VAL A 15 -4.52 16.45 -1.92
CA VAL A 15 -3.24 16.40 -1.24
C VAL A 15 -3.42 15.62 0.04
N GLU A 16 -2.57 14.62 0.25
CA GLU A 16 -2.59 13.79 1.45
C GLU A 16 -1.35 14.07 2.28
N VAL A 17 -1.56 14.31 3.57
CA VAL A 17 -0.47 14.54 4.52
C VAL A 17 -0.59 13.51 5.64
N TYR A 18 0.50 12.81 5.91
CA TYR A 18 0.57 11.79 6.96
C TYR A 18 1.67 12.17 7.95
N VAL A 19 1.33 12.22 9.24
CA VAL A 19 2.32 12.53 10.28
C VAL A 19 2.77 11.25 10.96
N ILE A 20 4.08 11.05 10.99
CA ILE A 20 4.69 9.91 11.66
C ILE A 20 5.05 10.29 13.09
N THR A 21 5.79 11.39 13.26
CA THR A 21 6.13 11.92 14.59
C THR A 21 5.98 13.44 14.57
N GLY A 22 5.67 14.01 15.72
CA GLY A 22 5.57 15.45 15.88
C GLY A 22 4.19 16.00 15.52
N GLN A 23 4.15 17.24 15.11
CA GLN A 23 2.93 17.94 14.75
C GLN A 23 3.10 18.70 13.44
N VAL A 24 2.08 18.69 12.59
CA VAL A 24 2.05 19.41 11.33
C VAL A 24 0.75 20.19 11.22
N LYS A 25 0.84 21.47 10.86
CA LYS A 25 -0.32 22.29 10.59
C LYS A 25 -0.54 22.34 9.09
N VAL A 26 -1.70 21.88 8.63
CA VAL A 26 -2.08 21.91 7.22
C VAL A 26 -3.08 23.05 7.01
N THR A 27 -2.75 23.96 6.12
CA THR A 27 -3.62 25.07 5.78
C THR A 27 -4.20 24.85 4.39
N PHE A 28 -5.53 24.90 4.29
CA PHE A 28 -6.24 24.80 3.01
C PHE A 28 -7.25 25.92 2.93
N ARG A 29 -7.00 26.85 1.99
CA ARG A 29 -7.78 28.11 1.88
C ARG A 29 -7.68 28.88 3.19
N ASP A 30 -8.80 29.13 3.87
CA ASP A 30 -8.82 29.86 5.14
C ASP A 30 -8.97 28.92 6.35
N LYS A 31 -8.84 27.62 6.13
CA LYS A 31 -9.00 26.60 7.19
C LYS A 31 -7.68 25.96 7.54
N ASN A 32 -7.54 25.57 8.80
CA ASN A 32 -6.35 24.91 9.32
C ASN A 32 -6.70 23.57 9.95
N ILE A 33 -5.81 22.58 9.77
CA ILE A 33 -5.87 21.30 10.45
C ILE A 33 -4.56 21.11 11.17
N LEU A 34 -4.61 20.76 12.45
CA LEU A 34 -3.43 20.35 13.20
C LEU A 34 -3.39 18.82 13.25
N LEU A 35 -2.31 18.25 12.75
CA LEU A 35 -2.09 16.80 12.74
C LEU A 35 -1.02 16.42 13.75
N THR A 36 -1.28 15.36 14.50
CA THR A 36 -0.31 14.77 15.41
C THR A 36 0.05 13.37 14.93
N SER A 37 0.87 12.64 15.69
CA SER A 37 1.32 11.30 15.29
C SER A 37 0.16 10.40 14.90
N SER A 38 0.35 9.66 13.81
CA SER A 38 -0.62 8.71 13.24
C SER A 38 -1.87 9.35 12.68
N GLU A 39 -1.88 10.66 12.52
CA GLU A 39 -3.00 11.36 11.88
C GLU A 39 -2.68 11.72 10.44
N LYS A 40 -3.73 11.88 9.65
CA LYS A 40 -3.63 12.24 8.25
C LYS A 40 -4.68 13.28 7.89
N SER A 41 -4.40 14.03 6.82
CA SER A 41 -5.39 14.92 6.21
C SER A 41 -5.48 14.66 4.72
N ILE A 42 -6.65 14.93 4.17
CA ILE A 42 -6.91 14.90 2.72
C ILE A 42 -7.58 16.21 2.38
N THR A 43 -6.94 17.01 1.52
CA THR A 43 -7.46 18.34 1.15
C THR A 43 -7.41 18.55 -0.35
N GLY A 44 -8.39 19.29 -0.86
CA GLY A 44 -8.41 19.69 -2.26
C GLY A 44 -9.01 18.66 -3.21
N GLY A 45 -8.46 18.62 -4.42
CA GLY A 45 -8.98 17.75 -5.49
C GLY A 45 -10.25 18.35 -6.11
N ASN A 46 -10.87 17.57 -7.03
CA ASN A 46 -12.07 18.03 -7.75
C ASN A 46 -13.28 18.20 -6.84
N GLU A 47 -13.29 17.50 -5.71
CA GLU A 47 -14.41 17.56 -4.76
C GLU A 47 -14.16 18.54 -3.63
N ASN A 48 -13.06 19.28 -3.65
CA ASN A 48 -12.68 20.24 -2.60
C ASN A 48 -12.72 19.60 -1.20
N LEU A 49 -12.06 18.47 -1.06
CA LEU A 49 -12.06 17.73 0.20
C LEU A 49 -11.37 18.48 1.32
N PHE A 50 -11.85 18.30 2.55
CA PHE A 50 -11.22 18.82 3.75
C PHE A 50 -11.47 17.83 4.87
N TYR A 51 -10.53 16.90 5.06
CA TYR A 51 -10.73 15.73 5.93
C TYR A 51 -9.52 15.51 6.82
N LYS A 52 -9.78 15.15 8.07
CA LYS A 52 -8.77 14.71 9.03
C LYS A 52 -9.21 13.36 9.59
N GLY A 53 -8.26 12.44 9.72
CA GLY A 53 -8.54 11.12 10.27
C GLY A 53 -7.30 10.47 10.83
N ILE A 54 -7.46 9.22 11.26
CA ILE A 54 -6.35 8.42 11.75
C ILE A 54 -5.84 7.57 10.60
N ASN A 55 -4.52 7.45 10.49
CA ASN A 55 -3.91 6.58 9.49
C ASN A 55 -3.76 5.18 10.11
N ASP A 56 -4.55 4.25 9.60
CA ASP A 56 -4.53 2.85 10.04
C ASP A 56 -3.94 1.90 8.99
N ASP A 57 -3.39 2.42 7.89
CA ASP A 57 -2.74 1.60 6.87
C ASP A 57 -1.25 1.45 7.22
N PRO A 58 -0.80 0.24 7.60
CA PRO A 58 0.61 0.03 7.95
C PRO A 58 1.55 0.16 6.75
N ASN A 59 1.02 0.12 5.54
CA ASN A 59 1.83 0.15 4.32
C ASN A 59 1.82 1.52 3.62
N PHE A 60 1.30 2.56 4.28
CA PHE A 60 1.13 3.86 3.63
C PHE A 60 2.43 4.47 3.12
N ASN A 61 3.55 4.13 3.74
CA ASN A 61 4.87 4.64 3.35
C ASN A 61 5.82 3.52 2.89
N SER A 62 5.29 2.40 2.43
CA SER A 62 6.10 1.24 2.02
C SER A 62 7.11 1.58 0.91
N TRP A 63 6.77 2.53 0.04
CA TRP A 63 7.67 2.98 -1.03
C TRP A 63 8.98 3.58 -0.47
N TYR A 64 8.92 4.10 0.75
CA TYR A 64 10.05 4.71 1.42
C TYR A 64 10.74 3.73 2.36
N THR A 65 9.98 3.05 3.20
CA THR A 65 10.53 2.13 4.20
C THR A 65 10.91 0.78 3.61
N ARG A 66 10.34 0.40 2.47
CA ARG A 66 10.48 -0.91 1.85
C ARG A 66 9.96 -2.03 2.75
N LYS A 67 9.04 -1.70 3.63
CA LYS A 67 8.44 -2.64 4.57
C LYS A 67 6.96 -2.81 4.26
N LEU A 68 6.53 -4.06 4.15
CA LEU A 68 5.14 -4.43 3.91
C LEU A 68 4.64 -5.28 5.06
N GLU A 69 3.52 -4.89 5.66
CA GLU A 69 2.88 -5.63 6.74
C GLU A 69 1.49 -6.05 6.29
N PHE A 70 1.20 -7.35 6.41
CA PHE A 70 -0.09 -7.89 6.05
C PHE A 70 -0.69 -8.64 7.23
N ASN A 71 -1.98 -8.42 7.46
CA ASN A 71 -2.74 -9.10 8.50
C ASN A 71 -4.06 -9.55 7.90
N LYS A 72 -4.15 -10.83 7.56
CA LYS A 72 -5.31 -11.41 6.87
C LYS A 72 -5.70 -10.58 5.65
N THR A 73 -4.69 -10.10 4.94
CA THR A 73 -4.88 -9.22 3.78
C THR A 73 -5.15 -10.07 2.55
N GLU A 74 -6.16 -9.67 1.77
CA GLU A 74 -6.49 -10.36 0.53
C GLU A 74 -5.39 -10.21 -0.51
N LEU A 75 -5.19 -11.26 -1.29
CA LEU A 75 -4.17 -11.26 -2.33
C LEU A 75 -4.33 -10.10 -3.31
N ARG A 76 -5.57 -9.71 -3.60
CA ARG A 76 -5.87 -8.56 -4.47
C ARG A 76 -5.09 -7.32 -4.03
N ARG A 77 -5.16 -7.00 -2.74
CA ARG A 77 -4.48 -5.83 -2.17
C ARG A 77 -2.97 -6.03 -2.12
N ILE A 78 -2.54 -7.24 -1.80
CA ILE A 78 -1.11 -7.58 -1.72
C ILE A 78 -0.45 -7.36 -3.08
N LEU A 79 -1.07 -7.85 -4.15
CA LEU A 79 -0.55 -7.69 -5.51
C LEU A 79 -0.45 -6.22 -5.92
N GLU A 80 -1.45 -5.41 -5.57
CA GLU A 80 -1.41 -3.98 -5.86
C GLU A 80 -0.20 -3.29 -5.23
N LEU A 81 0.08 -3.62 -3.96
CA LEU A 81 1.20 -3.02 -3.24
C LEU A 81 2.54 -3.49 -3.80
N ILE A 82 2.64 -4.76 -4.16
CA ILE A 82 3.86 -5.31 -4.76
C ILE A 82 4.11 -4.67 -6.13
N GLU A 83 3.08 -4.51 -6.94
CA GLU A 83 3.21 -3.85 -8.24
C GLU A 83 3.81 -2.45 -8.10
N LYS A 84 3.31 -1.69 -7.16
CA LYS A 84 3.79 -0.33 -6.93
C LYS A 84 5.21 -0.30 -6.38
N LEU A 85 5.51 -1.16 -5.41
CA LEU A 85 6.81 -1.15 -4.74
C LEU A 85 7.92 -1.67 -5.63
N TYR A 86 7.66 -2.72 -6.40
CA TYR A 86 8.68 -3.37 -7.24
C TYR A 86 8.56 -3.02 -8.72
N ARG A 87 7.58 -2.20 -9.10
CA ARG A 87 7.37 -1.74 -10.48
C ARG A 87 7.21 -2.90 -11.46
N ILE A 88 6.30 -3.79 -11.13
CA ILE A 88 5.96 -4.95 -11.96
C ILE A 88 4.45 -4.98 -12.18
N THR A 89 4.01 -5.87 -13.07
CA THR A 89 2.59 -6.05 -13.35
C THR A 89 2.22 -7.51 -13.19
N PHE A 90 1.09 -7.76 -12.52
CA PHE A 90 0.54 -9.10 -12.38
C PHE A 90 -0.64 -9.30 -13.31
N THR A 91 -0.69 -10.47 -13.95
CA THR A 91 -1.86 -10.94 -14.68
C THR A 91 -2.39 -12.15 -13.90
N VAL A 92 -3.65 -12.12 -13.55
CA VAL A 92 -4.25 -13.18 -12.73
C VAL A 92 -5.03 -14.13 -13.64
N LYS A 93 -4.62 -15.39 -13.67
CA LYS A 93 -5.25 -16.40 -14.51
C LYS A 93 -6.58 -16.88 -13.95
N GLU A 94 -6.65 -17.14 -12.65
CA GLU A 94 -7.87 -17.53 -11.96
C GLU A 94 -8.21 -16.49 -10.89
N GLU A 95 -9.30 -15.75 -11.09
CA GLU A 95 -9.69 -14.66 -10.16
C GLU A 95 -9.99 -15.15 -8.74
N LYS A 96 -10.32 -16.41 -8.58
CA LYS A 96 -10.63 -16.98 -7.27
C LYS A 96 -9.45 -16.93 -6.29
N VAL A 97 -8.21 -16.82 -6.79
CA VAL A 97 -7.05 -16.68 -5.90
C VAL A 97 -7.00 -15.32 -5.22
N LEU A 98 -7.65 -14.31 -5.77
CA LEU A 98 -7.60 -12.95 -5.25
C LEU A 98 -8.19 -12.79 -3.86
N GLY A 99 -9.04 -13.71 -3.44
CA GLY A 99 -9.62 -13.72 -2.09
C GLY A 99 -8.77 -14.43 -1.05
N CYS A 100 -7.67 -15.04 -1.44
CA CYS A 100 -6.75 -15.68 -0.50
C CYS A 100 -6.15 -14.63 0.43
N ARG A 101 -5.98 -14.98 1.69
CA ARG A 101 -5.49 -14.03 2.70
C ARG A 101 -4.12 -14.44 3.23
N PHE A 102 -3.31 -13.45 3.54
CA PHE A 102 -1.96 -13.67 4.01
C PHE A 102 -1.68 -12.78 5.23
N THR A 103 -0.96 -13.34 6.19
CA THR A 103 -0.45 -12.61 7.34
C THR A 103 1.06 -12.77 7.38
N GLY A 104 1.77 -11.67 7.40
CA GLY A 104 3.24 -11.69 7.45
C GLY A 104 3.81 -10.32 7.19
N THR A 105 5.12 -10.23 7.34
CA THR A 105 5.86 -8.97 7.14
C THR A 105 7.04 -9.22 6.22
N PHE A 106 7.25 -8.31 5.27
CA PHE A 106 8.43 -8.28 4.43
C PHE A 106 9.19 -6.98 4.72
N ASP A 107 10.46 -7.08 5.08
CA ASP A 107 11.28 -5.93 5.41
C ASP A 107 12.46 -5.88 4.44
N ASN A 108 12.42 -4.93 3.51
CA ASN A 108 13.44 -4.75 2.47
C ASN A 108 13.76 -6.06 1.74
N ALA A 109 12.74 -6.86 1.48
CA ALA A 109 12.91 -8.16 0.85
C ALA A 109 13.08 -8.05 -0.66
N LYS A 110 13.80 -9.00 -1.24
CA LYS A 110 13.90 -9.10 -2.69
C LYS A 110 12.58 -9.65 -3.25
N LEU A 111 12.20 -9.18 -4.44
CA LEU A 111 10.95 -9.60 -5.07
C LEU A 111 10.82 -11.13 -5.14
N GLU A 112 11.89 -11.82 -5.54
CA GLU A 112 11.86 -13.28 -5.65
C GLU A 112 11.51 -13.96 -4.33
N ASN A 113 11.99 -13.40 -3.21
CA ASN A 113 11.69 -13.94 -1.89
C ASN A 113 10.25 -13.67 -1.46
N VAL A 114 9.73 -12.49 -1.82
CA VAL A 114 8.33 -12.15 -1.56
C VAL A 114 7.41 -13.11 -2.31
N LEU A 115 7.66 -13.29 -3.60
CA LEU A 115 6.82 -14.17 -4.43
C LEU A 115 6.90 -15.63 -3.98
N LYS A 116 8.09 -16.07 -3.59
CA LYS A 116 8.30 -17.43 -3.10
C LYS A 116 7.51 -17.69 -1.80
N THR A 117 7.55 -16.74 -0.89
CA THR A 117 6.83 -16.84 0.37
C THR A 117 5.32 -16.88 0.15
N LEU A 118 4.80 -15.99 -0.71
CA LEU A 118 3.37 -15.97 -1.03
C LEU A 118 2.95 -17.25 -1.75
N SER A 119 3.77 -17.74 -2.66
CA SER A 119 3.51 -18.96 -3.40
C SER A 119 3.35 -20.15 -2.45
N PHE A 120 4.29 -20.29 -1.53
CA PHE A 120 4.27 -21.36 -0.54
C PHE A 120 3.07 -21.24 0.42
N SER A 121 2.81 -20.03 0.88
CA SER A 121 1.77 -19.79 1.90
C SER A 121 0.35 -19.99 1.40
N MET A 122 0.09 -19.65 0.14
CA MET A 122 -1.27 -19.67 -0.42
C MET A 122 -1.46 -20.71 -1.52
N ASP A 123 -0.45 -21.54 -1.76
CA ASP A 123 -0.48 -22.56 -2.82
C ASP A 123 -0.85 -21.93 -4.17
N ILE A 124 -0.16 -20.85 -4.52
CA ILE A 124 -0.31 -20.18 -5.80
C ILE A 124 1.04 -20.20 -6.52
N GLU A 125 1.01 -19.97 -7.82
CA GLU A 125 2.23 -19.94 -8.63
C GLU A 125 2.38 -18.59 -9.30
N PHE A 126 3.63 -18.10 -9.33
CA PHE A 126 4.01 -16.92 -10.07
C PHE A 126 4.93 -17.33 -11.19
N GLU A 127 4.55 -17.04 -12.43
CA GLU A 127 5.37 -17.35 -13.59
C GLU A 127 5.82 -16.06 -14.26
N SER A 128 7.14 -15.91 -14.38
CA SER A 128 7.73 -14.73 -15.00
C SER A 128 7.47 -14.72 -16.50
N ARG A 129 7.06 -13.57 -17.01
CA ARG A 129 6.86 -13.33 -18.45
C ARG A 129 7.79 -12.22 -18.90
N ILE A 130 7.85 -11.98 -20.20
CA ILE A 130 8.70 -10.95 -20.77
C ILE A 130 8.25 -9.57 -20.29
N GLY A 131 9.19 -8.72 -19.88
CA GLY A 131 8.92 -7.32 -19.56
C GLY A 131 8.34 -7.04 -18.19
N ASN A 132 8.87 -7.64 -17.14
CA ASN A 132 8.41 -7.41 -15.76
C ASN A 132 6.95 -7.79 -15.51
N TYR A 133 6.45 -8.77 -16.27
CA TYR A 133 5.13 -9.34 -16.05
C TYR A 133 5.23 -10.66 -15.34
N TYR A 134 4.29 -10.91 -14.44
CA TYR A 134 4.16 -12.20 -13.76
C TYR A 134 2.72 -12.68 -13.87
N GLU A 135 2.55 -13.94 -14.24
CA GLU A 135 1.22 -14.55 -14.26
C GLU A 135 1.00 -15.27 -12.94
N VAL A 136 -0.14 -15.02 -12.33
CA VAL A 136 -0.53 -15.62 -11.06
C VAL A 136 -1.61 -16.67 -11.31
N SER A 137 -1.39 -17.87 -10.81
CA SER A 137 -2.35 -18.97 -10.96
C SER A 137 -2.44 -19.78 -9.68
N GLY A 138 -3.53 -20.50 -9.52
CA GLY A 138 -3.73 -21.36 -8.36
C GLY A 138 -5.17 -21.85 -8.26
N LYS A 139 -5.41 -22.72 -7.30
CA LYS A 139 -6.73 -23.35 -7.10
C LYS A 139 -7.71 -22.45 -6.34
N GLY A 140 -7.22 -21.37 -5.74
CA GLY A 140 -8.00 -20.55 -4.85
C GLY A 140 -8.00 -21.10 -3.43
N CYS A 141 -8.43 -20.25 -2.51
CA CYS A 141 -8.48 -20.62 -1.10
C CYS A 141 -9.90 -21.01 -0.70
N VAL A 142 -10.01 -22.03 0.13
CA VAL A 142 -11.29 -22.43 0.69
C VAL A 142 -11.60 -21.51 1.86
N PRO A 143 -12.82 -20.93 1.94
CA PRO A 143 -13.18 -20.07 3.06
C PRO A 143 -13.21 -20.80 4.40
#